data_eb581a2dc09191188f62ba5f5e6d4c8a
#
_entry.id   eb581a2dc09191188f62ba5f5e6d4c8a
#
_cell.length_a   1.000
_cell.length_b   1.000
_cell.length_c   1.000
_cell.angle_alpha   90.00
_cell.angle_beta   90.00
_cell.angle_gamma   90.00
#
_symmetry.space_group_name_H-M   'P 1'
#
loop_
_entity.id
_entity.type
_entity.pdbx_description
1 polymer ?
#
loop_
_entity_poly.entity_id
_entity_poly.type
_entity_poly.pdbx_seq_one_letter_code
_entity_poly.pdbx_strand_id
1 'polypeptide(L)'
;MNPLTKRQKQIFDFVNLYIAENGSSPTLEEIKKYFKLSALSTVHQHIDTLVQKGYLDKNSYEKIGLKQNVQDFVQIPLVGTIAAGQPIEAIEIKETIAIPKNKMPKTGKAYALRVTGESMIDEGINDGDVVIIREQNTANNGDKVVALIDNYEATLKTFYKEKGHIRLQPENKKMEPIIIDETRSISIQGVLFDVIKNTDTKESTKKAEPSKDIKSLLNNVYNGDIMDLLKMLPDESVDMVFGDPDYNVGIKYGGKSYTKDFKEYIDWYIELAKESMRVLKKDGNLFMMNYPKQNAHLRVKYLDDHFPLICEYVWTYNTNVGHTPKRFTTAHRTILHVRKSENNKFYKDAVAQPYKNPTDRRILQNLSNGSKGRMPYSWFYFDLVKNVSKEKTYHSCQIPQKLTDMLIKACTKENDDVLVLFGGSGAELEVCKNNKRNFISAEIDSRYCSLINERLKEGIKKEHKPKLGKNKKAA
;
A
#
# COMPACT_ATOMS: atom_id res chain seq x y z
N MET A 1 8.16 -19.25 -5.70
CA MET A 1 8.13 -20.11 -4.49
C MET A 1 7.03 -19.63 -3.59
N ASN A 2 6.16 -20.51 -3.10
CA ASN A 2 5.08 -20.12 -2.19
C ASN A 2 5.65 -19.56 -0.88
N PRO A 3 5.16 -18.44 -0.34
CA PRO A 3 5.71 -17.81 0.84
C PRO A 3 5.65 -18.73 2.07
N LEU A 4 6.67 -18.62 2.93
CA LEU A 4 6.73 -19.36 4.18
C LEU A 4 5.91 -18.66 5.27
N THR A 5 5.20 -19.44 6.09
CA THR A 5 4.66 -18.91 7.34
C THR A 5 5.79 -18.49 8.29
N LYS A 6 5.52 -17.61 9.25
CA LYS A 6 6.52 -17.18 10.25
C LYS A 6 7.21 -18.39 10.92
N ARG A 7 6.45 -19.42 11.24
CA ARG A 7 6.99 -20.63 11.89
C ARG A 7 7.83 -21.48 10.94
N GLN A 8 7.38 -21.64 9.70
CA GLN A 8 8.15 -22.32 8.64
C GLN A 8 9.47 -21.61 8.38
N LYS A 9 9.45 -20.27 8.30
CA LYS A 9 10.67 -19.48 8.14
C LYS A 9 11.64 -19.66 9.30
N GLN A 10 11.16 -19.61 10.54
CA GLN A 10 12.00 -19.86 11.73
C GLN A 10 12.66 -21.22 11.71
N ILE A 11 11.92 -22.27 11.32
CA ILE A 11 12.46 -23.64 11.22
C ILE A 11 13.47 -23.73 10.09
N PHE A 12 13.20 -23.13 8.94
CA PHE A 12 14.12 -23.07 7.81
C PHE A 12 15.42 -22.34 8.19
N ASP A 13 15.33 -21.17 8.82
CA ASP A 13 16.49 -20.39 9.27
C ASP A 13 17.32 -21.17 10.30
N PHE A 14 16.68 -21.87 11.24
CA PHE A 14 17.35 -22.73 12.21
C PHE A 14 18.09 -23.90 11.54
N VAL A 15 17.46 -24.59 10.58
CA VAL A 15 18.09 -25.69 9.84
C VAL A 15 19.34 -25.21 9.11
N ASN A 16 19.28 -24.04 8.46
CA ASN A 16 20.42 -23.43 7.77
C ASN A 16 21.56 -23.07 8.72
N LEU A 17 21.23 -22.43 9.86
CA LEU A 17 22.22 -22.05 10.87
C LEU A 17 22.89 -23.27 11.48
N TYR A 18 22.10 -24.28 11.82
CA TYR A 18 22.60 -25.54 12.39
C TYR A 18 23.57 -26.26 11.44
N ILE A 19 23.24 -26.31 10.14
CA ILE A 19 24.13 -26.90 9.12
C ILE A 19 25.42 -26.09 8.99
N ALA A 20 25.33 -24.75 9.01
CA ALA A 20 26.53 -23.91 8.93
C ALA A 20 27.46 -24.06 10.14
N GLU A 21 26.91 -24.27 11.33
CA GLU A 21 27.70 -24.45 12.57
C GLU A 21 28.20 -25.87 12.77
N ASN A 22 27.44 -26.91 12.39
CA ASN A 22 27.71 -28.30 12.72
C ASN A 22 28.12 -29.17 11.51
N GLY A 23 28.05 -28.65 10.28
CA GLY A 23 28.36 -29.34 9.04
C GLY A 23 27.39 -30.49 8.69
N SER A 24 26.30 -30.64 9.45
CA SER A 24 25.25 -31.66 9.25
C SER A 24 23.88 -31.12 9.58
N SER A 25 22.83 -31.69 8.96
CA SER A 25 21.45 -31.28 9.24
C SER A 25 21.00 -31.65 10.65
N PRO A 26 20.20 -30.83 11.32
CA PRO A 26 19.59 -31.17 12.59
C PRO A 26 18.59 -32.33 12.43
N THR A 27 18.48 -33.17 13.44
CA THR A 27 17.45 -34.19 13.52
C THR A 27 16.08 -33.58 13.85
N LEU A 28 15.01 -34.30 13.56
CA LEU A 28 13.65 -33.83 13.91
C LEU A 28 13.47 -33.61 15.43
N GLU A 29 14.16 -34.42 16.26
CA GLU A 29 14.17 -34.29 17.72
C GLU A 29 14.89 -32.98 18.16
N GLU A 30 15.98 -32.60 17.52
CA GLU A 30 16.70 -31.34 17.81
C GLU A 30 15.86 -30.16 17.43
N ILE A 31 15.18 -30.20 16.29
CA ILE A 31 14.22 -29.15 15.86
C ILE A 31 13.08 -29.06 16.88
N LYS A 32 12.49 -30.20 17.28
CA LYS A 32 11.43 -30.25 18.27
C LYS A 32 11.86 -29.64 19.60
N LYS A 33 13.03 -30.00 20.10
CA LYS A 33 13.63 -29.52 21.35
C LYS A 33 13.88 -28.00 21.29
N TYR A 34 14.51 -27.52 20.20
CA TYR A 34 14.84 -26.12 20.04
C TYR A 34 13.57 -25.22 20.00
N PHE A 35 12.57 -25.65 19.26
CA PHE A 35 11.31 -24.90 19.13
C PHE A 35 10.27 -25.23 20.19
N LYS A 36 10.58 -26.08 21.18
CA LYS A 36 9.69 -26.54 22.24
C LYS A 36 8.32 -27.01 21.73
N LEU A 37 8.34 -27.79 20.64
CA LEU A 37 7.13 -28.34 20.03
C LEU A 37 6.66 -29.57 20.80
N SER A 38 5.35 -29.73 20.97
CA SER A 38 4.75 -30.81 21.77
C SER A 38 4.87 -32.18 21.10
N ALA A 39 4.82 -32.25 19.77
CA ALA A 39 4.83 -33.52 19.02
C ALA A 39 5.82 -33.48 17.85
N LEU A 40 6.41 -34.64 17.57
CA LEU A 40 7.30 -34.85 16.42
C LEU A 40 6.55 -34.70 15.08
N SER A 41 5.27 -35.10 15.07
CA SER A 41 4.38 -34.96 13.91
C SER A 41 4.23 -33.50 13.45
N THR A 42 4.25 -32.54 14.38
CA THR A 42 4.21 -31.09 14.04
C THR A 42 5.50 -30.64 13.34
N VAL A 43 6.67 -31.17 13.76
CA VAL A 43 7.95 -30.91 13.09
C VAL A 43 7.94 -31.51 11.69
N HIS A 44 7.49 -32.76 11.55
CA HIS A 44 7.33 -33.43 10.26
C HIS A 44 6.48 -32.60 9.29
N GLN A 45 5.32 -32.14 9.75
CA GLN A 45 4.41 -31.33 8.92
C GLN A 45 5.06 -30.03 8.43
N HIS A 46 5.85 -29.36 9.27
CA HIS A 46 6.59 -28.17 8.88
C HIS A 46 7.68 -28.47 7.87
N ILE A 47 8.46 -29.54 8.10
CA ILE A 47 9.52 -29.96 7.20
C ILE A 47 8.95 -30.44 5.86
N ASP A 48 7.89 -31.26 5.85
CA ASP A 48 7.22 -31.71 4.63
C ASP A 48 6.71 -30.49 3.81
N THR A 49 6.15 -29.49 4.49
CA THR A 49 5.72 -28.26 3.81
C THR A 49 6.89 -27.48 3.20
N LEU A 50 8.05 -27.43 3.90
CA LEU A 50 9.26 -26.78 3.39
C LEU A 50 9.83 -27.51 2.17
N VAL A 51 9.74 -28.85 2.17
CA VAL A 51 10.13 -29.70 1.03
C VAL A 51 9.16 -29.50 -0.14
N GLN A 52 7.85 -29.54 0.09
CA GLN A 52 6.84 -29.32 -0.95
C GLN A 52 6.95 -27.93 -1.60
N LYS A 53 7.29 -26.93 -0.81
CA LYS A 53 7.53 -25.56 -1.29
C LYS A 53 8.91 -25.37 -1.94
N GLY A 54 9.75 -26.41 -1.95
CA GLY A 54 11.07 -26.41 -2.59
C GLY A 54 12.19 -25.71 -1.81
N TYR A 55 12.00 -25.45 -0.52
CA TYR A 55 13.02 -24.84 0.35
C TYR A 55 14.02 -25.87 0.93
N LEU A 56 13.60 -27.11 1.15
CA LEU A 56 14.45 -28.21 1.63
C LEU A 56 14.37 -29.39 0.68
N ASP A 57 15.44 -30.21 0.63
CA ASP A 57 15.47 -31.48 -0.11
C ASP A 57 15.28 -32.66 0.84
N LYS A 58 14.50 -33.65 0.42
CA LYS A 58 14.20 -34.86 1.19
C LYS A 58 15.02 -36.06 0.66
N ASN A 59 16.30 -36.05 0.91
CA ASN A 59 17.11 -37.24 0.64
C ASN A 59 17.19 -38.14 1.90
N SER A 60 16.16 -38.97 2.09
CA SER A 60 15.91 -39.88 3.21
C SER A 60 15.52 -39.22 4.55
N TYR A 61 14.69 -39.90 5.32
CA TYR A 61 14.12 -39.48 6.61
C TYR A 61 15.15 -39.18 7.71
N GLU A 62 16.41 -39.46 7.48
CA GLU A 62 17.48 -39.28 8.46
C GLU A 62 18.40 -38.09 8.20
N LYS A 63 18.37 -37.49 6.99
CA LYS A 63 19.18 -36.31 6.66
C LYS A 63 18.36 -35.32 5.90
N ILE A 64 17.93 -34.25 6.57
CA ILE A 64 17.32 -33.10 5.93
C ILE A 64 18.46 -32.24 5.41
N GLY A 65 18.67 -32.24 4.09
CA GLY A 65 19.65 -31.38 3.41
C GLY A 65 18.98 -30.17 2.78
N LEU A 66 19.72 -29.12 2.61
CA LEU A 66 19.32 -28.04 1.72
C LEU A 66 19.34 -28.55 0.28
N LYS A 67 18.34 -28.22 -0.54
CA LYS A 67 18.40 -28.47 -1.98
C LYS A 67 19.70 -27.87 -2.48
N GLN A 68 20.53 -28.64 -3.21
CA GLN A 68 21.81 -28.17 -3.76
C GLN A 68 21.58 -26.97 -4.66
N ASN A 69 21.52 -25.82 -4.06
CA ASN A 69 21.61 -24.45 -4.57
C ASN A 69 21.47 -23.47 -3.40
N VAL A 70 22.14 -23.72 -2.28
CA VAL A 70 22.48 -22.65 -1.35
C VAL A 70 23.52 -21.83 -2.08
N GLN A 71 23.07 -20.96 -2.94
CA GLN A 71 23.88 -19.86 -3.40
C GLN A 71 24.21 -19.06 -2.14
N ASP A 72 25.49 -18.93 -1.84
CA ASP A 72 25.95 -17.99 -0.82
C ASP A 72 25.35 -16.63 -1.14
N PHE A 73 24.49 -16.12 -0.28
CA PHE A 73 23.90 -14.80 -0.44
C PHE A 73 24.77 -13.78 0.27
N VAL A 74 24.99 -12.66 -0.40
CA VAL A 74 25.66 -11.50 0.18
C VAL A 74 24.60 -10.41 0.38
N GLN A 75 24.60 -9.79 1.55
CA GLN A 75 23.75 -8.62 1.80
C GLN A 75 24.42 -7.38 1.21
N ILE A 76 23.74 -6.71 0.28
CA ILE A 76 24.20 -5.43 -0.26
C ILE A 76 23.18 -4.32 0.02
N PRO A 77 23.62 -3.06 0.14
CA PRO A 77 22.72 -1.94 0.31
C PRO A 77 21.75 -1.83 -0.86
N LEU A 78 20.44 -1.68 -0.56
CA LEU A 78 19.44 -1.21 -1.53
C LEU A 78 19.31 0.30 -1.34
N VAL A 79 19.94 1.06 -2.23
CA VAL A 79 20.14 2.51 -2.11
C VAL A 79 18.94 3.30 -2.67
N GLY A 80 17.75 2.74 -2.65
CA GLY A 80 16.52 3.43 -3.04
C GLY A 80 16.12 3.19 -4.50
N THR A 81 15.23 4.05 -5.01
CA THR A 81 14.71 4.04 -6.39
C THR A 81 15.48 5.07 -7.22
N ILE A 82 15.84 4.71 -8.46
CA ILE A 82 16.36 5.70 -9.40
C ILE A 82 15.16 6.51 -9.93
N ALA A 83 14.88 7.61 -9.25
CA ALA A 83 13.99 8.65 -9.75
C ALA A 83 14.72 9.99 -9.60
N ALA A 84 14.52 10.89 -10.55
CA ALA A 84 15.18 12.19 -10.59
C ALA A 84 15.04 12.95 -9.26
N GLY A 85 16.17 13.40 -8.67
CA GLY A 85 16.11 14.50 -7.72
C GLY A 85 16.82 14.41 -6.37
N GLN A 86 17.61 13.36 -6.03
CA GLN A 86 18.43 13.39 -4.81
C GLN A 86 19.81 12.72 -4.98
N PRO A 87 20.90 13.31 -4.43
CA PRO A 87 22.23 12.69 -4.43
C PRO A 87 22.23 11.38 -3.63
N ILE A 88 22.93 10.38 -4.16
CA ILE A 88 23.05 9.04 -3.54
C ILE A 88 23.76 9.10 -2.18
N GLU A 89 24.61 10.10 -1.94
CA GLU A 89 25.40 10.26 -0.69
C GLU A 89 24.56 10.66 0.55
N ALA A 90 23.30 11.08 0.38
CA ALA A 90 22.45 11.55 1.48
C ALA A 90 21.45 10.49 1.99
N ILE A 91 21.49 9.26 1.48
CA ILE A 91 20.53 8.22 1.87
C ILE A 91 21.14 7.36 2.98
N GLU A 92 20.65 7.53 4.20
CA GLU A 92 20.85 6.56 5.28
C GLU A 92 20.40 5.18 4.79
N ILE A 93 21.33 4.22 4.69
CA ILE A 93 21.08 2.85 4.21
C ILE A 93 20.12 2.17 5.18
N LYS A 94 18.83 2.16 4.83
CA LYS A 94 17.77 1.57 5.68
C LYS A 94 17.37 0.15 5.27
N GLU A 95 17.74 -0.28 4.07
CA GLU A 95 17.39 -1.59 3.53
C GLU A 95 18.61 -2.29 2.93
N THR A 96 18.65 -3.61 3.10
CA THR A 96 19.61 -4.47 2.40
C THR A 96 18.85 -5.56 1.65
N ILE A 97 19.41 -5.99 0.52
CA ILE A 97 18.88 -7.10 -0.27
C ILE A 97 19.88 -8.24 -0.32
N ALA A 98 19.41 -9.47 -0.15
CA ALA A 98 20.22 -10.68 -0.26
C ALA A 98 20.38 -11.06 -1.72
N ILE A 99 21.61 -10.97 -2.25
CA ILE A 99 21.97 -11.28 -3.63
C ILE A 99 22.80 -12.57 -3.66
N PRO A 100 22.52 -13.50 -4.58
CA PRO A 100 23.35 -14.66 -4.79
C PRO A 100 24.82 -14.27 -5.09
N LYS A 101 25.78 -14.90 -4.42
CA LYS A 101 27.21 -14.56 -4.54
C LYS A 101 27.74 -14.69 -5.97
N ASN A 102 27.18 -15.58 -6.76
CA ASN A 102 27.50 -15.73 -8.19
C ASN A 102 27.02 -14.55 -9.04
N LYS A 103 26.12 -13.71 -8.53
CA LYS A 103 25.61 -12.48 -9.13
C LYS A 103 26.29 -11.22 -8.57
N MET A 104 27.41 -11.38 -7.89
CA MET A 104 28.20 -10.29 -7.34
C MET A 104 29.48 -10.07 -8.13
N PRO A 105 29.92 -8.83 -8.31
CA PRO A 105 31.23 -8.57 -8.91
C PRO A 105 32.34 -9.18 -8.03
N LYS A 106 33.33 -9.80 -8.67
CA LYS A 106 34.44 -10.48 -7.98
C LYS A 106 35.32 -9.51 -7.19
N THR A 107 35.32 -8.23 -7.55
CA THR A 107 36.10 -7.16 -6.93
C THR A 107 35.30 -5.86 -6.90
N GLY A 108 35.58 -5.01 -5.92
CA GLY A 108 34.92 -3.71 -5.75
C GLY A 108 33.67 -3.76 -4.88
N LYS A 109 33.14 -2.59 -4.57
CA LYS A 109 31.86 -2.45 -3.85
C LYS A 109 30.70 -2.55 -4.84
N ALA A 110 29.57 -3.02 -4.36
CA ALA A 110 28.33 -3.07 -5.12
C ALA A 110 27.16 -2.61 -4.26
N TYR A 111 26.17 -2.04 -4.91
CA TYR A 111 24.88 -1.69 -4.32
C TYR A 111 23.76 -2.06 -5.28
N ALA A 112 22.56 -2.14 -4.77
CA ALA A 112 21.35 -2.41 -5.56
C ALA A 112 20.49 -1.16 -5.68
N LEU A 113 19.79 -1.03 -6.82
CA LEU A 113 18.80 0.00 -7.07
C LEU A 113 17.54 -0.65 -7.65
N ARG A 114 16.38 -0.14 -7.28
CA ARG A 114 15.12 -0.51 -7.94
C ARG A 114 14.90 0.40 -9.15
N VAL A 115 14.62 -0.19 -10.28
CA VAL A 115 14.33 0.53 -11.52
C VAL A 115 12.92 1.11 -11.45
N THR A 116 12.78 2.37 -11.86
CA THR A 116 11.47 3.01 -12.05
C THR A 116 11.39 3.58 -13.47
N GLY A 117 10.32 3.25 -14.17
CA GLY A 117 10.06 3.68 -15.54
C GLY A 117 10.60 2.71 -16.60
N GLU A 118 10.40 3.08 -17.87
CA GLU A 118 10.57 2.21 -19.01
C GLU A 118 11.76 2.58 -19.92
N SER A 119 12.69 3.42 -19.43
CA SER A 119 13.77 3.97 -20.28
C SER A 119 14.80 2.95 -20.77
N MET A 120 14.79 1.72 -20.22
CA MET A 120 15.72 0.63 -20.55
C MET A 120 14.98 -0.65 -20.99
N ILE A 121 13.73 -0.53 -21.45
CA ILE A 121 12.84 -1.65 -21.75
C ILE A 121 13.31 -2.50 -22.94
N ASP A 122 13.92 -1.89 -23.95
CA ASP A 122 14.43 -2.61 -25.15
C ASP A 122 15.62 -3.52 -24.77
N GLU A 123 16.31 -3.28 -23.68
CA GLU A 123 17.33 -4.14 -23.07
C GLU A 123 16.74 -5.12 -22.03
N GLY A 124 15.42 -5.17 -21.98
CA GLY A 124 14.69 -6.06 -21.07
C GLY A 124 14.76 -5.63 -19.60
N ILE A 125 15.21 -4.43 -19.24
CA ILE A 125 15.17 -3.90 -17.87
C ILE A 125 13.84 -3.17 -17.70
N ASN A 126 12.98 -3.76 -16.88
CA ASN A 126 11.60 -3.31 -16.71
C ASN A 126 11.43 -2.53 -15.39
N ASP A 127 10.34 -1.80 -15.29
CA ASP A 127 9.91 -1.17 -14.04
C ASP A 127 9.80 -2.21 -12.92
N GLY A 128 10.31 -1.88 -11.73
CA GLY A 128 10.35 -2.77 -10.58
C GLY A 128 11.51 -3.77 -10.54
N ASP A 129 12.27 -3.98 -11.63
CA ASP A 129 13.48 -4.81 -11.59
C ASP A 129 14.51 -4.24 -10.60
N VAL A 130 15.35 -5.09 -10.03
CA VAL A 130 16.47 -4.68 -9.18
C VAL A 130 17.77 -4.83 -9.96
N VAL A 131 18.49 -3.72 -10.14
CA VAL A 131 19.79 -3.69 -10.81
C VAL A 131 20.91 -3.71 -9.78
N ILE A 132 21.93 -4.54 -10.02
CA ILE A 132 23.16 -4.59 -9.23
C ILE A 132 24.17 -3.70 -9.94
N ILE A 133 24.64 -2.68 -9.24
CA ILE A 133 25.58 -1.69 -9.74
C ILE A 133 26.94 -1.92 -9.07
N ARG A 134 27.98 -2.04 -9.90
CA ARG A 134 29.36 -2.00 -9.45
C ARG A 134 29.78 -0.55 -9.29
N GLU A 135 30.16 -0.14 -8.08
CA GLU A 135 30.60 1.22 -7.77
C GLU A 135 31.88 1.54 -8.53
N GLN A 136 31.84 2.52 -9.41
CA GLN A 136 32.99 3.09 -10.09
C GLN A 136 32.64 4.44 -10.70
N ASN A 137 33.65 5.31 -10.88
CA ASN A 137 33.49 6.69 -11.38
C ASN A 137 33.85 6.88 -12.86
N THR A 138 34.12 5.80 -13.57
CA THR A 138 34.46 5.81 -15.00
C THR A 138 33.61 4.79 -15.74
N ALA A 139 33.36 5.04 -17.04
CA ALA A 139 32.64 4.14 -17.91
C ALA A 139 33.22 4.17 -19.34
N ASN A 140 33.04 3.08 -20.06
CA ASN A 140 33.35 2.96 -21.49
C ASN A 140 32.09 3.19 -22.34
N ASN A 141 32.27 3.54 -23.61
CA ASN A 141 31.15 3.62 -24.55
C ASN A 141 30.41 2.28 -24.63
N GLY A 142 29.10 2.34 -24.48
CA GLY A 142 28.22 1.16 -24.43
C GLY A 142 27.94 0.59 -23.04
N ASP A 143 28.66 1.07 -22.00
CA ASP A 143 28.34 0.67 -20.63
C ASP A 143 26.97 1.23 -20.20
N LYS A 144 26.17 0.42 -19.50
CA LYS A 144 24.96 0.88 -18.83
C LYS A 144 25.33 1.44 -17.47
N VAL A 145 25.12 2.73 -17.28
CA VAL A 145 25.61 3.46 -16.11
C VAL A 145 24.48 4.06 -15.27
N VAL A 146 24.72 4.13 -13.98
CA VAL A 146 24.02 5.07 -13.13
C VAL A 146 24.80 6.37 -13.15
N ALA A 147 24.21 7.39 -13.73
CA ALA A 147 24.78 8.74 -13.84
C ALA A 147 23.99 9.73 -12.97
N LEU A 148 24.70 10.60 -12.28
CA LEU A 148 24.14 11.75 -11.57
C LEU A 148 24.43 13.00 -12.41
N ILE A 149 23.38 13.66 -12.87
CA ILE A 149 23.44 14.86 -13.70
C ILE A 149 23.18 16.07 -12.83
N ASP A 150 24.01 17.11 -12.96
CA ASP A 150 23.90 18.38 -12.23
C ASP A 150 23.78 18.22 -10.68
N ASN A 151 24.30 17.11 -10.15
CA ASN A 151 24.28 16.71 -8.72
C ASN A 151 22.88 16.48 -8.11
N TYR A 152 21.82 16.37 -8.91
CA TYR A 152 20.47 16.14 -8.39
C TYR A 152 19.61 15.15 -9.20
N GLU A 153 19.97 14.82 -10.44
CA GLU A 153 19.20 13.92 -11.28
C GLU A 153 19.94 12.59 -11.52
N ALA A 154 19.52 11.51 -10.85
CA ALA A 154 20.09 10.18 -11.07
C ALA A 154 19.33 9.45 -12.16
N THR A 155 20.03 8.78 -13.09
CA THR A 155 19.44 8.04 -14.20
C THR A 155 20.25 6.81 -14.59
N LEU A 156 19.57 5.73 -15.06
CA LEU A 156 20.20 4.57 -15.68
C LEU A 156 20.06 4.69 -17.21
N LYS A 157 21.18 4.77 -17.92
CA LYS A 157 21.26 4.91 -19.39
C LYS A 157 22.50 4.22 -19.94
N THR A 158 22.54 4.02 -21.25
CA THR A 158 23.76 3.61 -21.94
C THR A 158 24.64 4.81 -22.21
N PHE A 159 25.90 4.74 -21.78
CA PHE A 159 26.85 5.83 -21.83
C PHE A 159 27.63 5.87 -23.13
N TYR A 160 27.75 7.04 -23.73
CA TYR A 160 28.62 7.31 -24.88
C TYR A 160 29.35 8.64 -24.67
N LYS A 161 30.70 8.59 -24.71
CA LYS A 161 31.54 9.78 -24.75
C LYS A 161 31.84 10.11 -26.21
N GLU A 162 31.32 11.20 -26.69
CA GLU A 162 31.43 11.69 -28.04
C GLU A 162 32.27 12.97 -28.11
N LYS A 163 32.58 13.47 -29.30
CA LYS A 163 33.42 14.66 -29.45
C LYS A 163 32.66 15.90 -28.95
N GLY A 164 33.11 16.44 -27.82
CA GLY A 164 32.56 17.67 -27.20
C GLY A 164 31.32 17.46 -26.31
N HIS A 165 30.83 16.24 -26.13
CA HIS A 165 29.69 15.98 -25.22
C HIS A 165 29.62 14.53 -24.77
N ILE A 166 28.78 14.25 -23.77
CA ILE A 166 28.40 12.92 -23.37
C ILE A 166 26.95 12.70 -23.74
N ARG A 167 26.65 11.57 -24.37
CA ARG A 167 25.30 11.14 -24.68
C ARG A 167 24.92 9.99 -23.75
N LEU A 168 23.82 10.16 -23.03
CA LEU A 168 23.16 9.12 -22.24
C LEU A 168 21.96 8.62 -23.01
N GLN A 169 22.09 7.43 -23.59
CA GLN A 169 21.09 6.83 -24.48
C GLN A 169 20.09 6.01 -23.69
N PRO A 170 18.78 6.30 -23.72
CA PRO A 170 17.76 5.38 -23.28
C PRO A 170 17.67 4.18 -24.25
N GLU A 171 17.47 3.00 -23.71
CA GLU A 171 17.14 1.80 -24.48
C GLU A 171 15.62 1.65 -24.57
N ASN A 172 15.00 2.66 -25.14
CA ASN A 172 13.57 2.76 -25.46
C ASN A 172 13.42 3.66 -26.69
N LYS A 173 12.93 3.11 -27.79
CA LYS A 173 12.74 3.80 -29.07
C LYS A 173 11.82 5.02 -29.04
N LYS A 174 11.04 5.16 -27.98
CA LYS A 174 10.12 6.29 -27.79
C LYS A 174 10.74 7.46 -27.01
N MET A 175 11.99 7.32 -26.55
CA MET A 175 12.65 8.30 -25.69
C MET A 175 13.90 8.89 -26.37
N GLU A 176 14.06 10.19 -26.28
CA GLU A 176 15.23 10.90 -26.80
C GLU A 176 16.44 10.76 -25.87
N PRO A 177 17.68 10.78 -26.41
CA PRO A 177 18.89 10.76 -25.61
C PRO A 177 19.08 12.05 -24.82
N ILE A 178 19.72 11.95 -23.65
CA ILE A 178 20.12 13.10 -22.85
C ILE A 178 21.54 13.50 -23.29
N ILE A 179 21.70 14.72 -23.77
CA ILE A 179 22.99 15.28 -24.18
C ILE A 179 23.54 16.15 -23.04
N ILE A 180 24.75 15.85 -22.62
CA ILE A 180 25.49 16.57 -21.55
C ILE A 180 26.68 17.24 -22.22
N ASP A 181 26.59 18.54 -22.40
CA ASP A 181 27.63 19.41 -22.92
C ASP A 181 28.43 20.08 -21.78
N GLU A 182 29.29 21.03 -22.11
CA GLU A 182 30.15 21.74 -21.14
C GLU A 182 29.37 22.59 -20.12
N THR A 183 28.07 22.82 -20.34
CA THR A 183 27.22 23.61 -19.43
C THR A 183 26.60 22.77 -18.30
N ARG A 184 26.66 21.43 -18.43
CA ARG A 184 26.10 20.51 -17.46
C ARG A 184 27.14 19.60 -16.85
N SER A 185 26.98 19.29 -15.56
CA SER A 185 27.85 18.36 -14.87
C SER A 185 27.31 16.94 -14.90
N ILE A 186 28.22 15.96 -15.00
CA ILE A 186 27.87 14.54 -14.90
C ILE A 186 28.87 13.80 -14.02
N SER A 187 28.37 12.93 -13.15
CA SER A 187 29.17 12.02 -12.33
C SER A 187 28.69 10.60 -12.48
N ILE A 188 29.57 9.69 -12.88
CA ILE A 188 29.25 8.25 -12.94
C ILE A 188 29.29 7.69 -11.51
N GLN A 189 28.22 7.07 -11.07
CA GLN A 189 28.07 6.47 -9.74
C GLN A 189 28.36 4.97 -9.78
N GLY A 190 28.29 4.36 -10.94
CA GLY A 190 28.61 2.96 -11.15
C GLY A 190 28.11 2.43 -12.49
N VAL A 191 28.51 1.19 -12.78
CA VAL A 191 28.17 0.47 -14.01
C VAL A 191 27.28 -0.72 -13.67
N LEU A 192 26.26 -0.97 -14.47
CA LEU A 192 25.39 -2.12 -14.36
C LEU A 192 26.21 -3.42 -14.43
N PHE A 193 26.08 -4.24 -13.42
CA PHE A 193 26.73 -5.54 -13.35
C PHE A 193 25.76 -6.69 -13.66
N ASP A 194 24.58 -6.70 -13.04
CA ASP A 194 23.54 -7.72 -13.27
C ASP A 194 22.14 -7.15 -13.01
N VAL A 195 21.13 -7.86 -13.49
CA VAL A 195 19.71 -7.51 -13.31
C VAL A 195 19.01 -8.69 -12.64
N ILE A 196 18.40 -8.42 -11.49
CA ILE A 196 17.49 -9.35 -10.86
C ILE A 196 16.10 -9.00 -11.33
N LYS A 197 15.52 -9.87 -12.11
CA LYS A 197 14.16 -9.73 -12.58
C LYS A 197 13.20 -9.80 -11.40
N ASN A 198 12.30 -8.84 -11.34
CA ASN A 198 11.17 -8.93 -10.45
C ASN A 198 10.27 -10.09 -10.92
N THR A 199 10.52 -11.31 -10.36
CA THR A 199 9.76 -12.51 -10.73
C THR A 199 8.35 -12.50 -10.14
N ASP A 200 8.03 -11.53 -9.30
CA ASP A 200 6.67 -11.32 -8.79
C ASP A 200 5.73 -10.76 -9.88
N THR A 201 6.27 -10.43 -11.06
CA THR A 201 5.48 -9.92 -12.20
C THR A 201 5.32 -10.91 -13.37
N LYS A 202 5.72 -12.21 -13.25
CA LYS A 202 5.58 -13.18 -14.34
C LYS A 202 4.59 -14.32 -14.14
N GLU A 203 3.81 -14.32 -13.07
CA GLU A 203 2.55 -15.06 -13.10
C GLU A 203 1.41 -14.08 -12.86
N SER A 204 0.72 -13.76 -13.96
CA SER A 204 -0.47 -12.91 -14.10
C SER A 204 -0.29 -11.39 -14.15
N THR A 205 0.58 -10.89 -15.07
CA THR A 205 0.17 -9.70 -15.81
C THR A 205 0.23 -10.01 -17.32
N LYS A 206 -0.66 -10.88 -17.81
CA LYS A 206 -1.53 -10.39 -18.87
C LYS A 206 -2.03 -9.05 -18.34
N LYS A 207 -1.77 -7.92 -19.04
CA LYS A 207 -2.59 -6.73 -18.91
C LYS A 207 -4.01 -7.29 -18.89
N ALA A 208 -4.63 -7.33 -17.72
CA ALA A 208 -6.03 -7.63 -17.62
C ALA A 208 -6.64 -6.50 -18.43
N GLU A 209 -7.13 -6.81 -19.62
CA GLU A 209 -8.09 -5.92 -20.25
C GLU A 209 -9.13 -5.64 -19.17
N PRO A 210 -9.52 -4.38 -18.93
CA PRO A 210 -10.44 -4.03 -17.87
C PRO A 210 -11.57 -5.05 -17.95
N SER A 211 -11.78 -5.78 -16.87
CA SER A 211 -12.84 -6.80 -16.81
C SER A 211 -14.12 -6.09 -17.21
N LYS A 212 -14.72 -6.47 -18.34
CA LYS A 212 -16.01 -5.90 -18.78
C LYS A 212 -17.14 -6.18 -17.78
N ASP A 213 -16.90 -7.04 -16.81
CA ASP A 213 -17.88 -7.41 -15.79
C ASP A 213 -17.33 -7.21 -14.36
N ILE A 214 -17.79 -6.15 -13.71
CA ILE A 214 -17.52 -5.85 -12.30
C ILE A 214 -18.01 -6.95 -11.34
N LYS A 215 -18.97 -7.78 -11.77
CA LYS A 215 -19.66 -8.78 -10.92
C LYS A 215 -18.72 -9.76 -10.24
N SER A 216 -17.62 -10.12 -10.90
CA SER A 216 -16.61 -11.02 -10.32
C SER A 216 -15.85 -10.43 -9.14
N LEU A 217 -15.84 -9.09 -9.01
CA LEU A 217 -15.15 -8.35 -7.96
C LEU A 217 -16.07 -7.95 -6.81
N LEU A 218 -17.40 -8.07 -6.99
CA LEU A 218 -18.36 -7.67 -5.97
C LEU A 218 -18.23 -8.54 -4.71
N ASN A 219 -18.37 -7.91 -3.56
CA ASN A 219 -18.30 -8.51 -2.22
C ASN A 219 -16.99 -9.24 -1.93
N ASN A 220 -15.91 -8.79 -2.59
CA ASN A 220 -14.57 -9.31 -2.43
C ASN A 220 -13.57 -8.21 -2.02
N VAL A 221 -12.49 -8.66 -1.38
CA VAL A 221 -11.34 -7.84 -1.03
C VAL A 221 -10.13 -8.29 -1.85
N TYR A 222 -9.64 -7.42 -2.72
CA TYR A 222 -8.44 -7.65 -3.49
C TYR A 222 -7.22 -7.55 -2.57
N ASN A 223 -6.42 -8.60 -2.49
CA ASN A 223 -5.16 -8.53 -1.72
C ASN A 223 -4.05 -7.98 -2.61
N GLY A 224 -3.89 -6.67 -2.59
CA GLY A 224 -2.91 -5.96 -3.42
C GLY A 224 -3.05 -4.45 -3.33
N ASP A 225 -2.34 -3.75 -4.20
CA ASP A 225 -2.38 -2.29 -4.26
C ASP A 225 -3.71 -1.80 -4.86
N ILE A 226 -4.25 -0.72 -4.29
CA ILE A 226 -5.51 -0.12 -4.75
C ILE A 226 -5.41 0.37 -6.19
N MET A 227 -4.26 0.90 -6.62
CA MET A 227 -4.08 1.38 -7.98
C MET A 227 -4.17 0.24 -9.01
N ASP A 228 -3.79 -0.97 -8.64
CA ASP A 228 -3.94 -2.14 -9.51
C ASP A 228 -5.40 -2.60 -9.57
N LEU A 229 -6.13 -2.59 -8.45
CA LEU A 229 -7.57 -2.84 -8.47
C LEU A 229 -8.32 -1.82 -9.33
N LEU A 230 -8.01 -0.54 -9.20
CA LEU A 230 -8.65 0.53 -9.97
C LEU A 230 -8.47 0.33 -11.48
N LYS A 231 -7.28 -0.10 -11.95
CA LYS A 231 -7.03 -0.43 -13.37
C LYS A 231 -7.91 -1.59 -13.89
N MET A 232 -8.34 -2.50 -13.02
CA MET A 232 -9.21 -3.61 -13.37
C MET A 232 -10.68 -3.21 -13.49
N LEU A 233 -11.07 -2.10 -12.85
CA LEU A 233 -12.46 -1.61 -12.84
C LEU A 233 -12.76 -0.80 -14.11
N PRO A 234 -13.93 -1.06 -14.76
CA PRO A 234 -14.40 -0.26 -15.89
C PRO A 234 -14.70 1.18 -15.47
N ASP A 235 -14.68 2.08 -16.44
CA ASP A 235 -15.19 3.44 -16.27
C ASP A 235 -16.66 3.41 -15.83
N GLU A 236 -17.07 4.34 -14.99
CA GLU A 236 -18.44 4.56 -14.58
C GLU A 236 -19.14 3.29 -14.05
N SER A 237 -18.42 2.47 -13.28
CA SER A 237 -18.86 1.15 -12.83
C SER A 237 -19.42 1.12 -11.40
N VAL A 238 -19.03 2.07 -10.53
CA VAL A 238 -19.44 2.08 -9.11
C VAL A 238 -20.31 3.30 -8.77
N ASP A 239 -21.23 3.12 -7.81
CA ASP A 239 -22.17 4.15 -7.39
C ASP A 239 -21.59 5.10 -6.36
N MET A 240 -20.67 4.63 -5.54
CA MET A 240 -19.98 5.42 -4.51
C MET A 240 -18.54 4.96 -4.37
N VAL A 241 -17.64 5.91 -4.16
CA VAL A 241 -16.24 5.65 -3.75
C VAL A 241 -16.01 6.27 -2.39
N PHE A 242 -15.40 5.51 -1.47
CA PHE A 242 -14.99 5.98 -0.16
C PHE A 242 -13.51 5.70 0.06
N GLY A 243 -12.71 6.73 0.36
CA GLY A 243 -11.28 6.64 0.57
C GLY A 243 -10.85 7.21 1.91
N ASP A 244 -10.22 6.37 2.74
CA ASP A 244 -9.51 6.73 3.97
C ASP A 244 -8.07 6.22 3.89
N PRO A 245 -7.20 6.87 3.09
CA PRO A 245 -5.81 6.46 2.91
C PRO A 245 -4.98 6.64 4.17
N ASP A 246 -3.76 6.07 4.19
CA ASP A 246 -2.75 6.53 5.16
C ASP A 246 -2.52 8.03 4.99
N TYR A 247 -2.55 8.75 6.11
CA TYR A 247 -2.48 10.22 6.12
C TYR A 247 -1.06 10.77 5.98
N ASN A 248 -0.09 9.93 5.74
CA ASN A 248 1.34 10.29 5.64
C ASN A 248 1.90 10.96 6.91
N VAL A 249 1.48 10.48 8.08
CA VAL A 249 1.88 11.02 9.39
C VAL A 249 2.71 10.03 10.23
N GLY A 250 3.28 9.01 9.60
CA GLY A 250 4.19 8.04 10.24
C GLY A 250 3.49 6.95 11.06
N ILE A 251 2.20 6.74 10.87
CA ILE A 251 1.49 5.60 11.50
C ILE A 251 2.00 4.30 10.89
N LYS A 252 2.27 3.32 11.74
CA LYS A 252 2.68 1.98 11.31
C LYS A 252 1.46 1.07 11.20
N TYR A 253 1.24 0.52 10.03
CA TYR A 253 0.23 -0.49 9.75
C TYR A 253 0.90 -1.86 9.68
N GLY A 254 0.51 -2.78 10.55
CA GLY A 254 1.15 -4.10 10.60
C GLY A 254 2.67 -4.09 10.84
N GLY A 255 3.21 -3.02 11.43
CA GLY A 255 4.65 -2.82 11.65
C GLY A 255 5.38 -2.11 10.51
N LYS A 256 4.73 -1.87 9.36
CA LYS A 256 5.29 -1.13 8.21
C LYS A 256 4.84 0.32 8.23
N SER A 257 5.72 1.25 7.86
CA SER A 257 5.38 2.64 7.59
C SER A 257 5.25 2.83 6.08
N TYR A 258 4.20 3.52 5.65
CA TYR A 258 3.97 3.90 4.24
C TYR A 258 4.20 5.39 4.02
N THR A 259 4.84 6.07 4.97
CA THR A 259 5.14 7.50 4.89
C THR A 259 6.09 7.77 3.72
N LYS A 260 5.69 8.71 2.85
CA LYS A 260 6.43 9.18 1.68
C LYS A 260 6.88 10.64 1.90
N ASP A 261 7.73 11.16 1.04
CA ASP A 261 7.86 12.61 0.90
C ASP A 261 6.48 13.24 0.66
N PHE A 262 6.28 14.46 1.19
CA PHE A 262 4.95 15.07 1.13
C PHE A 262 4.49 15.36 -0.31
N LYS A 263 5.42 15.72 -1.19
CA LYS A 263 5.11 15.97 -2.60
C LYS A 263 4.72 14.66 -3.31
N GLU A 264 5.51 13.61 -3.12
CA GLU A 264 5.21 12.27 -3.67
C GLU A 264 3.87 11.74 -3.18
N TYR A 265 3.56 11.97 -1.90
CA TYR A 265 2.27 11.59 -1.34
C TYR A 265 1.12 12.35 -2.02
N ILE A 266 1.25 13.65 -2.25
CA ILE A 266 0.21 14.45 -2.89
C ILE A 266 0.05 14.06 -4.37
N ASP A 267 1.14 13.80 -5.08
CA ASP A 267 1.09 13.34 -6.47
C ASP A 267 0.36 11.99 -6.57
N TRP A 268 0.69 11.04 -5.70
CA TRP A 268 -0.05 9.77 -5.59
C TRP A 268 -1.52 9.98 -5.19
N TYR A 269 -1.81 10.90 -4.27
CA TYR A 269 -3.18 11.17 -3.81
C TYR A 269 -4.05 11.79 -4.90
N ILE A 270 -3.44 12.58 -5.80
CA ILE A 270 -4.08 13.10 -7.01
C ILE A 270 -4.39 11.95 -7.98
N GLU A 271 -3.45 11.06 -8.26
CA GLU A 271 -3.68 9.91 -9.15
C GLU A 271 -4.78 8.97 -8.59
N LEU A 272 -4.79 8.74 -7.29
CA LEU A 272 -5.85 8.00 -6.62
C LEU A 272 -7.22 8.66 -6.82
N ALA A 273 -7.30 9.98 -6.70
CA ALA A 273 -8.55 10.73 -6.92
C ALA A 273 -9.00 10.68 -8.38
N LYS A 274 -8.07 10.79 -9.36
CA LYS A 274 -8.36 10.66 -10.81
C LYS A 274 -8.98 9.32 -11.13
N GLU A 275 -8.35 8.24 -10.72
CA GLU A 275 -8.83 6.88 -10.96
C GLU A 275 -10.15 6.60 -10.23
N SER A 276 -10.30 7.12 -9.02
CA SER A 276 -11.57 7.04 -8.27
C SER A 276 -12.71 7.75 -9.01
N MET A 277 -12.44 8.92 -9.58
CA MET A 277 -13.41 9.65 -10.39
C MET A 277 -13.68 8.96 -11.73
N ARG A 278 -12.70 8.29 -12.34
CA ARG A 278 -12.89 7.50 -13.58
C ARG A 278 -13.92 6.40 -13.39
N VAL A 279 -13.74 5.58 -12.36
CA VAL A 279 -14.62 4.43 -12.09
C VAL A 279 -15.98 4.81 -11.50
N LEU A 280 -16.15 6.03 -11.00
CA LEU A 280 -17.39 6.54 -10.43
C LEU A 280 -18.42 6.82 -11.54
N LYS A 281 -19.66 6.37 -11.37
CA LYS A 281 -20.79 6.68 -12.24
C LYS A 281 -21.06 8.19 -12.29
N LYS A 282 -21.77 8.67 -13.33
CA LYS A 282 -22.07 10.11 -13.52
C LYS A 282 -22.89 10.70 -12.37
N ASP A 283 -23.79 9.90 -11.79
CA ASP A 283 -24.62 10.26 -10.65
C ASP A 283 -24.06 9.80 -9.30
N GLY A 284 -22.84 9.26 -9.31
CA GLY A 284 -22.16 8.73 -8.13
C GLY A 284 -21.52 9.82 -7.24
N ASN A 285 -21.01 9.39 -6.09
CA ASN A 285 -20.43 10.25 -5.06
C ASN A 285 -19.06 9.72 -4.63
N LEU A 286 -18.06 10.58 -4.63
CA LEU A 286 -16.72 10.30 -4.08
C LEU A 286 -16.55 10.98 -2.73
N PHE A 287 -16.11 10.24 -1.72
CA PHE A 287 -15.68 10.76 -0.42
C PHE A 287 -14.21 10.45 -0.19
N MET A 288 -13.39 11.50 0.02
CA MET A 288 -11.97 11.37 0.35
C MET A 288 -11.71 11.96 1.73
N MET A 289 -11.34 11.12 2.68
CA MET A 289 -11.03 11.54 4.06
C MET A 289 -9.53 11.71 4.25
N ASN A 290 -9.13 12.82 4.88
CA ASN A 290 -7.72 13.04 5.24
C ASN A 290 -7.60 14.16 6.29
N TYR A 291 -6.36 14.49 6.66
CA TYR A 291 -6.10 15.74 7.37
C TYR A 291 -6.34 16.96 6.47
N PRO A 292 -6.69 18.12 7.05
CA PRO A 292 -6.98 19.33 6.28
C PRO A 292 -5.88 19.72 5.30
N LYS A 293 -4.61 19.56 5.68
CA LYS A 293 -3.47 19.91 4.82
C LYS A 293 -3.46 19.10 3.52
N GLN A 294 -3.60 17.78 3.60
CA GLN A 294 -3.58 16.89 2.45
C GLN A 294 -4.79 17.17 1.52
N ASN A 295 -5.97 17.30 2.10
CA ASN A 295 -7.19 17.62 1.34
C ASN A 295 -7.13 19.00 0.68
N ALA A 296 -6.58 20.02 1.35
CA ALA A 296 -6.37 21.33 0.75
C ALA A 296 -5.44 21.25 -0.47
N HIS A 297 -4.34 20.49 -0.39
CA HIS A 297 -3.45 20.29 -1.55
C HIS A 297 -4.12 19.53 -2.68
N LEU A 298 -4.92 18.48 -2.40
CA LEU A 298 -5.68 17.75 -3.42
C LEU A 298 -6.67 18.66 -4.13
N ARG A 299 -7.39 19.51 -3.38
CA ARG A 299 -8.32 20.48 -3.94
C ARG A 299 -7.62 21.45 -4.88
N VAL A 300 -6.65 22.23 -4.35
CA VAL A 300 -6.00 23.33 -5.07
C VAL A 300 -5.20 22.85 -6.27
N LYS A 301 -4.57 21.65 -6.19
CA LYS A 301 -3.74 21.14 -7.28
C LYS A 301 -4.51 20.37 -8.35
N TYR A 302 -5.73 19.94 -8.06
CA TYR A 302 -6.45 19.07 -8.99
C TYR A 302 -7.96 19.25 -8.97
N LEU A 303 -8.63 19.07 -7.81
CA LEU A 303 -10.08 18.91 -7.82
C LEU A 303 -10.81 20.20 -8.21
N ASP A 304 -10.38 21.37 -7.71
CA ASP A 304 -11.07 22.64 -7.93
C ASP A 304 -11.05 23.05 -9.42
N ASP A 305 -10.03 22.64 -10.19
CA ASP A 305 -9.92 22.88 -11.64
C ASP A 305 -10.74 21.90 -12.50
N HIS A 306 -11.07 20.71 -11.96
CA HIS A 306 -11.69 19.63 -12.75
C HIS A 306 -13.14 19.35 -12.37
N PHE A 307 -13.55 19.66 -11.13
CA PHE A 307 -14.86 19.33 -10.60
C PHE A 307 -15.47 20.51 -9.84
N PRO A 308 -16.50 21.15 -10.39
CA PRO A 308 -17.10 22.36 -9.75
C PRO A 308 -17.97 22.03 -8.51
N LEU A 309 -18.33 20.75 -8.33
CA LEU A 309 -19.29 20.34 -7.29
C LEU A 309 -18.56 19.64 -6.14
N ILE A 310 -17.84 20.41 -5.34
CA ILE A 310 -17.09 19.93 -4.18
C ILE A 310 -17.67 20.52 -2.90
N CYS A 311 -17.97 19.66 -1.93
CA CYS A 311 -18.27 20.07 -0.56
C CYS A 311 -17.19 19.54 0.38
N GLU A 312 -16.88 20.28 1.42
CA GLU A 312 -16.00 19.83 2.49
C GLU A 312 -16.80 19.66 3.78
N TYR A 313 -16.67 18.49 4.40
CA TYR A 313 -17.26 18.17 5.69
C TYR A 313 -16.17 18.00 6.74
N VAL A 314 -16.50 18.26 7.99
CA VAL A 314 -15.55 18.14 9.09
C VAL A 314 -16.05 17.08 10.06
N TRP A 315 -15.29 16.01 10.21
CA TRP A 315 -15.49 15.05 11.29
C TRP A 315 -14.70 15.46 12.53
N THR A 316 -15.42 15.80 13.60
CA THR A 316 -14.85 16.17 14.89
C THR A 316 -14.95 15.03 15.90
N TYR A 317 -13.98 14.96 16.83
CA TYR A 317 -13.90 13.90 17.84
C TYR A 317 -13.11 14.35 19.07
N ASN A 318 -13.30 13.68 20.21
CA ASN A 318 -12.48 13.89 21.39
C ASN A 318 -11.18 13.09 21.33
N THR A 319 -10.05 13.78 21.53
CA THR A 319 -8.73 13.15 21.60
C THR A 319 -7.79 13.93 22.50
N ASN A 320 -6.87 13.18 23.14
CA ASN A 320 -5.72 13.76 23.85
C ASN A 320 -4.41 13.53 23.06
N VAL A 321 -4.47 12.88 21.91
CA VAL A 321 -3.30 12.61 21.08
C VAL A 321 -2.82 13.91 20.41
N GLY A 322 -1.54 14.20 20.49
CA GLY A 322 -0.95 15.41 19.94
C GLY A 322 -1.16 16.67 20.78
N HIS A 323 -1.54 16.51 22.04
CA HIS A 323 -1.63 17.62 22.99
C HIS A 323 -0.26 18.30 23.16
N THR A 324 -0.28 19.62 23.15
CA THR A 324 0.88 20.49 23.43
C THR A 324 0.39 21.79 24.07
N PRO A 325 1.13 22.38 25.01
CA PRO A 325 0.76 23.66 25.62
C PRO A 325 0.90 24.86 24.69
N LYS A 326 1.47 24.66 23.47
CA LYS A 326 1.78 25.74 22.52
C LYS A 326 0.70 25.96 21.44
N ARG A 327 -0.29 25.07 21.30
CA ARG A 327 -1.38 25.17 20.32
C ARG A 327 -2.57 24.30 20.71
N PHE A 328 -3.72 24.58 20.12
CA PHE A 328 -4.89 23.71 20.25
C PHE A 328 -4.65 22.32 19.67
N THR A 329 -5.20 21.30 20.30
CA THR A 329 -5.13 19.93 19.84
C THR A 329 -5.96 19.74 18.59
N THR A 330 -5.37 19.19 17.52
CA THR A 330 -6.12 18.85 16.33
C THR A 330 -7.05 17.67 16.61
N ALA A 331 -8.36 17.92 16.57
CA ALA A 331 -9.41 16.99 16.94
C ALA A 331 -10.44 16.84 15.81
N HIS A 332 -9.98 16.85 14.55
CA HIS A 332 -10.84 16.71 13.38
C HIS A 332 -10.10 16.11 12.19
N ARG A 333 -10.90 15.62 11.23
CA ARG A 333 -10.52 15.26 9.86
C ARG A 333 -11.44 16.00 8.91
N THR A 334 -11.00 16.21 7.67
CA THR A 334 -11.86 16.71 6.60
C THR A 334 -12.24 15.59 5.65
N ILE A 335 -13.42 15.69 5.08
CA ILE A 335 -13.98 14.74 4.11
C ILE A 335 -14.38 15.55 2.90
N LEU A 336 -13.69 15.37 1.79
CA LEU A 336 -14.08 15.96 0.52
C LEU A 336 -15.17 15.10 -0.11
N HIS A 337 -16.31 15.71 -0.43
CA HIS A 337 -17.39 15.12 -1.20
C HIS A 337 -17.35 15.69 -2.60
N VAL A 338 -16.96 14.90 -3.58
CA VAL A 338 -16.81 15.30 -4.98
C VAL A 338 -17.89 14.61 -5.82
N ARG A 339 -18.53 15.37 -6.70
CA ARG A 339 -19.61 14.92 -7.58
C ARG A 339 -19.31 15.30 -9.02
N LYS A 340 -19.71 14.44 -9.97
CA LYS A 340 -19.60 14.70 -11.41
C LYS A 340 -20.73 15.59 -11.94
N SER A 341 -21.90 15.55 -11.31
CA SER A 341 -23.09 16.27 -11.75
C SER A 341 -23.96 16.75 -10.58
N GLU A 342 -24.87 17.68 -10.83
CA GLU A 342 -25.85 18.12 -9.85
C GLU A 342 -26.94 17.05 -9.60
N ASN A 343 -27.12 16.11 -10.53
CA ASN A 343 -28.07 15.02 -10.43
C ASN A 343 -27.49 13.77 -9.71
N ASN A 344 -26.57 13.99 -8.76
CA ASN A 344 -26.00 12.92 -7.98
C ASN A 344 -27.05 12.23 -7.09
N LYS A 345 -26.84 10.96 -6.82
CA LYS A 345 -27.66 10.19 -5.86
C LYS A 345 -27.50 10.78 -4.46
N PHE A 346 -28.57 11.31 -3.90
CA PHE A 346 -28.57 11.79 -2.53
C PHE A 346 -29.93 11.60 -1.86
N TYR A 347 -29.97 10.76 -0.85
CA TYR A 347 -31.19 10.31 -0.16
C TYR A 347 -31.31 10.97 1.20
N LYS A 348 -31.73 12.25 1.22
CA LYS A 348 -31.81 13.08 2.41
C LYS A 348 -32.58 12.44 3.57
N ASP A 349 -33.67 11.73 3.29
CA ASP A 349 -34.53 11.14 4.30
C ASP A 349 -33.88 9.96 5.01
N ALA A 350 -32.92 9.27 4.38
CA ALA A 350 -32.16 8.17 4.98
C ALA A 350 -31.23 8.62 6.11
N VAL A 351 -30.88 9.91 6.14
CA VAL A 351 -29.93 10.50 7.11
C VAL A 351 -30.52 11.69 7.86
N ALA A 352 -31.82 11.95 7.68
CA ALA A 352 -32.50 13.04 8.34
C ALA A 352 -32.42 12.94 9.86
N GLN A 353 -32.16 14.07 10.50
CA GLN A 353 -32.09 14.20 11.95
C GLN A 353 -33.37 14.89 12.49
N PRO A 354 -33.81 14.54 13.71
CA PRO A 354 -34.94 15.24 14.30
C PRO A 354 -34.76 16.75 14.31
N TYR A 355 -35.81 17.48 14.08
CA TYR A 355 -35.80 18.92 14.27
C TYR A 355 -35.59 19.28 15.76
N LYS A 356 -34.76 20.29 16.01
CA LYS A 356 -34.48 20.75 17.40
C LYS A 356 -35.71 21.38 18.07
N ASN A 357 -36.57 22.00 17.29
CA ASN A 357 -37.79 22.66 17.76
C ASN A 357 -39.00 22.12 16.97
N PRO A 358 -39.49 20.92 17.24
CA PRO A 358 -40.53 20.27 16.44
C PRO A 358 -41.90 20.96 16.56
N THR A 359 -42.08 21.88 17.46
CA THR A 359 -43.34 22.67 17.65
C THR A 359 -43.38 23.99 16.88
N ASP A 360 -42.28 24.36 16.21
CA ASP A 360 -42.26 25.52 15.33
C ASP A 360 -43.26 25.32 14.17
N ARG A 361 -44.08 26.36 13.86
CA ARG A 361 -45.13 26.29 12.85
C ARG A 361 -44.63 25.87 11.47
N ARG A 362 -43.46 26.36 11.03
CA ARG A 362 -42.84 25.97 9.76
C ARG A 362 -42.37 24.52 9.77
N ILE A 363 -41.83 24.06 10.90
CA ILE A 363 -41.38 22.68 11.07
C ILE A 363 -42.59 21.74 11.09
N LEU A 364 -43.66 22.06 11.77
CA LEU A 364 -44.90 21.29 11.74
C LEU A 364 -45.46 21.17 10.30
N GLN A 365 -45.43 22.24 9.52
CA GLN A 365 -45.81 22.19 8.11
C GLN A 365 -44.89 21.31 7.27
N ASN A 366 -43.56 21.37 7.51
CA ASN A 366 -42.62 20.44 6.82
C ASN A 366 -42.86 18.98 7.18
N LEU A 367 -43.13 18.71 8.45
CA LEU A 367 -43.44 17.36 8.90
C LEU A 367 -44.77 16.86 8.31
N SER A 368 -45.80 17.68 8.24
CA SER A 368 -47.09 17.37 7.61
C SER A 368 -46.96 17.12 6.10
N ASN A 369 -45.97 17.76 5.45
CA ASN A 369 -45.61 17.54 4.05
C ASN A 369 -44.69 16.35 3.84
N GLY A 370 -44.50 15.48 4.85
CA GLY A 370 -43.75 14.23 4.74
C GLY A 370 -42.24 14.33 5.00
N SER A 371 -41.72 15.48 5.45
CA SER A 371 -40.32 15.59 5.84
C SER A 371 -39.97 14.65 6.97
N LYS A 372 -38.87 13.87 6.85
CA LYS A 372 -38.35 12.99 7.89
C LYS A 372 -37.51 13.72 8.95
N GLY A 373 -37.17 14.99 8.71
CA GLY A 373 -36.34 15.78 9.59
C GLY A 373 -35.44 16.77 8.85
N ARG A 374 -34.51 17.36 9.56
CA ARG A 374 -33.51 18.27 9.00
C ARG A 374 -32.26 17.50 8.47
N MET A 375 -31.59 18.07 7.51
CA MET A 375 -30.28 17.59 7.09
C MET A 375 -29.24 17.71 8.22
N PRO A 376 -28.30 16.77 8.34
CA PRO A 376 -27.10 16.96 9.12
C PRO A 376 -26.35 18.24 8.70
N TYR A 377 -25.60 18.82 9.61
CA TYR A 377 -24.69 19.92 9.27
C TYR A 377 -23.48 19.42 8.50
N SER A 378 -22.67 20.35 7.97
CA SER A 378 -21.40 20.03 7.31
C SER A 378 -20.28 19.64 8.29
N TRP A 379 -20.59 19.50 9.56
CA TRP A 379 -19.71 18.95 10.58
C TRP A 379 -20.41 17.82 11.34
N PHE A 380 -19.66 16.77 11.64
CA PHE A 380 -20.15 15.57 12.32
C PHE A 380 -19.35 15.32 13.57
N TYR A 381 -20.01 14.97 14.66
CA TYR A 381 -19.35 14.50 15.87
C TYR A 381 -19.55 13.00 16.01
N PHE A 382 -18.44 12.24 15.93
CA PHE A 382 -18.38 10.81 16.23
C PHE A 382 -17.10 10.53 16.98
N ASP A 383 -17.19 9.83 18.11
CA ASP A 383 -16.02 9.46 18.88
C ASP A 383 -15.07 8.55 18.08
N LEU A 384 -13.75 8.71 18.31
CA LEU A 384 -12.75 7.80 17.78
C LEU A 384 -12.98 6.38 18.30
N VAL A 385 -12.68 5.40 17.46
CA VAL A 385 -12.69 3.99 17.83
C VAL A 385 -11.48 3.69 18.72
N LYS A 386 -11.67 3.80 20.04
CA LYS A 386 -10.66 3.55 21.07
C LYS A 386 -10.50 2.05 21.35
N ASN A 387 -9.38 1.66 21.99
CA ASN A 387 -9.07 0.25 22.28
C ASN A 387 -10.15 -0.48 23.12
N VAL A 388 -10.97 0.27 23.87
CA VAL A 388 -12.09 -0.25 24.65
C VAL A 388 -13.40 -0.35 23.86
N SER A 389 -13.45 0.18 22.65
CA SER A 389 -14.64 0.13 21.80
C SER A 389 -14.99 -1.29 21.39
N LYS A 390 -16.30 -1.61 21.31
CA LYS A 390 -16.77 -2.91 20.84
C LYS A 390 -16.40 -3.19 19.40
N GLU A 391 -16.34 -2.17 18.55
CA GLU A 391 -15.98 -2.28 17.13
C GLU A 391 -14.47 -2.25 16.84
N LYS A 392 -13.62 -2.00 17.86
CA LYS A 392 -12.15 -1.92 17.68
C LYS A 392 -11.54 -3.29 17.42
N THR A 393 -10.68 -3.33 16.40
CA THR A 393 -9.82 -4.44 16.05
C THR A 393 -8.34 -4.09 16.29
N TYR A 394 -7.43 -5.02 16.02
CA TYR A 394 -5.98 -4.75 16.11
C TYR A 394 -5.44 -3.84 14.99
N HIS A 395 -6.27 -3.42 14.03
CA HIS A 395 -5.89 -2.42 13.03
C HIS A 395 -5.58 -1.07 13.68
N SER A 396 -4.50 -0.41 13.26
CA SER A 396 -3.97 0.80 13.92
C SER A 396 -4.95 1.98 13.90
N CYS A 397 -5.52 2.27 12.74
CA CYS A 397 -6.55 3.30 12.53
C CYS A 397 -7.88 2.65 12.14
N GLN A 398 -8.97 3.14 12.68
CA GLN A 398 -10.29 2.64 12.34
C GLN A 398 -11.30 3.78 12.43
N ILE A 399 -12.12 3.94 11.40
CA ILE A 399 -13.20 4.92 11.36
C ILE A 399 -14.41 4.36 12.11
N PRO A 400 -15.18 5.23 12.81
CA PRO A 400 -16.44 4.81 13.41
C PRO A 400 -17.45 4.37 12.37
N GLN A 401 -18.04 3.19 12.53
CA GLN A 401 -19.06 2.66 11.60
C GLN A 401 -20.25 3.60 11.43
N LYS A 402 -20.63 4.34 12.46
CA LYS A 402 -21.74 5.32 12.39
C LYS A 402 -21.48 6.44 11.39
N LEU A 403 -20.21 6.86 11.21
CA LEU A 403 -19.86 7.89 10.24
C LEU A 403 -20.02 7.35 8.82
N THR A 404 -19.45 6.18 8.53
CA THR A 404 -19.54 5.56 7.20
C THR A 404 -20.97 5.11 6.87
N ASP A 405 -21.71 4.61 7.84
CA ASP A 405 -23.14 4.26 7.71
C ASP A 405 -23.98 5.46 7.22
N MET A 406 -23.75 6.63 7.82
CA MET A 406 -24.41 7.87 7.43
C MET A 406 -24.08 8.24 5.98
N LEU A 407 -22.81 8.22 5.58
CA LEU A 407 -22.39 8.59 4.21
C LEU A 407 -22.91 7.60 3.17
N ILE A 408 -22.83 6.31 3.44
CA ILE A 408 -23.31 5.24 2.56
C ILE A 408 -24.83 5.36 2.36
N LYS A 409 -25.62 5.52 3.43
CA LYS A 409 -27.07 5.69 3.36
C LYS A 409 -27.50 6.96 2.64
N ALA A 410 -26.70 8.03 2.79
CA ALA A 410 -27.00 9.30 2.11
C ALA A 410 -26.87 9.18 0.59
N CYS A 411 -25.97 8.34 0.08
CA CYS A 411 -25.56 8.36 -1.32
C CYS A 411 -25.85 7.07 -2.10
N THR A 412 -26.35 6.01 -1.41
CA THR A 412 -26.60 4.71 -2.04
C THR A 412 -27.93 4.10 -1.61
N LYS A 413 -28.46 3.19 -2.42
CA LYS A 413 -29.59 2.28 -2.11
C LYS A 413 -29.11 0.85 -1.94
N GLU A 414 -30.01 -0.06 -1.54
CA GLU A 414 -29.76 -1.50 -1.54
C GLU A 414 -29.33 -1.96 -2.93
N ASN A 415 -28.33 -2.84 -3.00
CA ASN A 415 -27.69 -3.38 -4.20
C ASN A 415 -26.83 -2.40 -5.01
N ASP A 416 -26.69 -1.14 -4.59
CA ASP A 416 -25.67 -0.24 -5.19
C ASP A 416 -24.26 -0.72 -4.87
N ASP A 417 -23.30 -0.43 -5.78
CA ASP A 417 -21.93 -0.87 -5.71
C ASP A 417 -21.04 0.21 -5.08
N VAL A 418 -20.42 -0.12 -3.96
CA VAL A 418 -19.56 0.79 -3.19
C VAL A 418 -18.10 0.33 -3.29
N LEU A 419 -17.23 1.18 -3.80
CA LEU A 419 -15.78 0.97 -3.76
C LEU A 419 -15.21 1.61 -2.50
N VAL A 420 -14.70 0.79 -1.60
CA VAL A 420 -13.92 1.22 -0.43
C VAL A 420 -12.45 1.04 -0.78
N LEU A 421 -11.73 2.15 -0.97
CA LEU A 421 -10.37 2.12 -1.52
C LEU A 421 -9.40 1.31 -0.65
N PHE A 422 -9.55 1.36 0.68
CA PHE A 422 -8.66 0.69 1.63
C PHE A 422 -9.48 -0.13 2.62
N GLY A 423 -9.31 -1.45 2.60
CA GLY A 423 -10.09 -2.37 3.42
C GLY A 423 -9.83 -2.25 4.92
N GLY A 424 -8.56 -2.07 5.30
CA GLY A 424 -8.13 -1.78 6.67
C GLY A 424 -8.67 -2.76 7.71
N SER A 425 -9.58 -2.29 8.55
CA SER A 425 -10.24 -3.12 9.58
C SER A 425 -11.49 -3.84 9.08
N GLY A 426 -11.97 -3.56 7.87
CA GLY A 426 -13.23 -4.05 7.30
C GLY A 426 -14.48 -3.39 7.88
N ALA A 427 -14.35 -2.27 8.60
CA ALA A 427 -15.48 -1.61 9.25
C ALA A 427 -16.49 -1.10 8.21
N GLU A 428 -16.01 -0.47 7.17
CA GLU A 428 -16.77 0.12 6.07
C GLU A 428 -17.46 -0.97 5.24
N LEU A 429 -16.77 -2.09 5.01
CA LEU A 429 -17.28 -3.23 4.26
C LEU A 429 -18.41 -3.93 5.03
N GLU A 430 -18.26 -4.05 6.36
CA GLU A 430 -19.33 -4.57 7.22
C GLU A 430 -20.56 -3.65 7.20
N VAL A 431 -20.35 -2.32 7.15
CA VAL A 431 -21.45 -1.36 6.98
C VAL A 431 -22.15 -1.54 5.63
N CYS A 432 -21.41 -1.72 4.52
CA CYS A 432 -21.99 -2.02 3.22
C CYS A 432 -22.86 -3.28 3.28
N LYS A 433 -22.30 -4.38 3.78
CA LYS A 433 -23.00 -5.66 3.94
C LYS A 433 -24.27 -5.53 4.77
N ASN A 434 -24.20 -4.90 5.95
CA ASN A 434 -25.31 -4.75 6.86
C ASN A 434 -26.45 -3.90 6.27
N ASN A 435 -26.11 -3.00 5.35
CA ASN A 435 -27.05 -2.18 4.62
C ASN A 435 -27.45 -2.78 3.24
N LYS A 436 -27.06 -4.00 2.93
CA LYS A 436 -27.34 -4.68 1.65
C LYS A 436 -26.76 -3.93 0.44
N ARG A 437 -25.63 -3.30 0.57
CA ARG A 437 -24.85 -2.74 -0.53
C ARG A 437 -23.79 -3.75 -0.92
N ASN A 438 -23.51 -3.85 -2.21
CA ASN A 438 -22.32 -4.54 -2.65
C ASN A 438 -21.09 -3.70 -2.31
N PHE A 439 -19.95 -4.35 -2.14
CA PHE A 439 -18.68 -3.65 -1.94
C PHE A 439 -17.59 -4.25 -2.80
N ILE A 440 -16.58 -3.42 -3.09
CA ILE A 440 -15.29 -3.82 -3.66
C ILE A 440 -14.24 -3.09 -2.82
N SER A 441 -13.13 -3.74 -2.49
CA SER A 441 -12.06 -3.12 -1.73
C SER A 441 -10.70 -3.70 -2.05
N ALA A 442 -9.62 -2.94 -1.78
CA ALA A 442 -8.25 -3.43 -1.77
C ALA A 442 -7.66 -3.38 -0.37
N GLU A 443 -6.79 -4.34 -0.05
CA GLU A 443 -5.98 -4.34 1.16
C GLU A 443 -4.61 -4.98 0.86
N ILE A 444 -3.55 -4.24 1.10
CA ILE A 444 -2.19 -4.69 0.76
C ILE A 444 -1.62 -5.69 1.77
N ASP A 445 -2.07 -5.63 3.04
CA ASP A 445 -1.61 -6.54 4.09
C ASP A 445 -2.52 -7.76 4.18
N SER A 446 -1.99 -8.92 3.81
CA SER A 446 -2.73 -10.19 3.83
C SER A 446 -3.34 -10.55 5.21
N ARG A 447 -2.75 -10.05 6.31
CA ARG A 447 -3.30 -10.26 7.67
C ARG A 447 -4.58 -9.45 7.87
N TYR A 448 -4.63 -8.23 7.31
CA TYR A 448 -5.85 -7.43 7.33
C TYR A 448 -6.89 -7.98 6.37
N CYS A 449 -6.51 -8.55 5.21
CA CYS A 449 -7.44 -9.30 4.38
C CYS A 449 -8.10 -10.46 5.14
N SER A 450 -7.32 -11.23 5.91
CA SER A 450 -7.85 -12.30 6.76
C SER A 450 -8.80 -11.76 7.84
N LEU A 451 -8.41 -10.66 8.53
CA LEU A 451 -9.26 -9.98 9.50
C LEU A 451 -10.60 -9.54 8.89
N ILE A 452 -10.56 -8.94 7.69
CA ILE A 452 -11.76 -8.49 6.98
C ILE A 452 -12.68 -9.68 6.69
N ASN A 453 -12.14 -10.75 6.10
CA ASN A 453 -12.93 -11.92 5.72
C ASN A 453 -13.59 -12.58 6.94
N GLU A 454 -12.86 -12.72 8.06
CA GLU A 454 -13.40 -13.25 9.30
C GLU A 454 -14.47 -12.32 9.91
N ARG A 455 -14.20 -11.01 9.93
CA ARG A 455 -15.17 -10.01 10.39
C ARG A 455 -16.48 -10.03 9.59
N LEU A 456 -16.37 -10.08 8.27
CA LEU A 456 -17.54 -10.14 7.38
C LEU A 456 -18.32 -11.45 7.55
N LYS A 457 -17.67 -12.54 7.92
CA LYS A 457 -18.28 -13.87 8.07
C LYS A 457 -18.92 -14.06 9.45
N GLU A 458 -18.23 -13.68 10.50
CA GLU A 458 -18.56 -14.06 11.88
C GLU A 458 -18.56 -12.87 12.86
N GLY A 459 -18.32 -11.64 12.37
CA GLY A 459 -18.19 -10.45 13.21
C GLY A 459 -16.83 -10.35 13.92
N ILE A 460 -16.71 -9.40 14.85
CA ILE A 460 -15.47 -9.14 15.61
C ILE A 460 -15.35 -10.11 16.77
N LYS A 461 -14.32 -10.96 16.74
CA LYS A 461 -13.99 -11.92 17.79
C LYS A 461 -12.95 -11.37 18.79
N LYS A 462 -12.70 -12.10 19.89
CA LYS A 462 -11.71 -11.73 20.91
C LYS A 462 -10.29 -11.63 20.36
N GLU A 463 -9.89 -12.52 19.46
CA GLU A 463 -8.58 -12.51 18.78
C GLU A 463 -8.37 -11.31 17.88
N HIS A 464 -9.44 -10.70 17.38
CA HIS A 464 -9.39 -9.47 16.57
C HIS A 464 -9.12 -8.21 17.40
N LYS A 465 -9.24 -8.30 18.73
CA LYS A 465 -9.02 -7.15 19.61
C LYS A 465 -7.53 -6.83 19.78
N PRO A 466 -7.18 -5.56 20.02
CA PRO A 466 -5.80 -5.20 20.33
C PRO A 466 -5.35 -5.91 21.60
N LYS A 467 -4.13 -6.45 21.59
CA LYS A 467 -3.50 -6.97 22.81
C LYS A 467 -3.15 -5.78 23.69
N LEU A 468 -3.95 -5.54 24.73
CA LEU A 468 -3.63 -4.56 25.77
C LEU A 468 -2.37 -5.04 26.47
N GLY A 469 -1.27 -4.31 26.32
CA GLY A 469 -0.07 -4.56 27.12
C GLY A 469 -0.44 -4.51 28.61
N LYS A 470 -0.04 -5.52 29.39
CA LYS A 470 -0.11 -5.43 30.84
C LYS A 470 0.74 -4.23 31.24
N ASN A 471 0.11 -3.15 31.66
CA ASN A 471 0.80 -2.04 32.30
C ASN A 471 1.61 -2.66 33.44
N LYS A 472 2.94 -2.69 33.34
CA LYS A 472 3.79 -2.79 34.51
C LYS A 472 3.41 -1.59 35.35
N LYS A 473 2.73 -1.83 36.47
CA LYS A 473 2.56 -0.84 37.54
C LYS A 473 3.98 -0.37 37.86
N ALA A 474 4.27 0.88 37.54
CA ALA A 474 5.42 1.55 38.09
C ALA A 474 5.15 1.60 39.60
N ALA A 475 6.00 0.95 40.38
CA ALA A 475 6.12 1.14 41.79
C ALA A 475 6.85 2.47 42.03
#